data_4e84f666ffc6996aa991687f26f824bc
#
_entry.id   4e84f666ffc6996aa991687f26f824bc
#
_cell.length_a   1.000
_cell.length_b   1.000
_cell.length_c   1.000
_cell.angle_alpha   90.00
_cell.angle_beta   90.00
_cell.angle_gamma   90.00
#
_symmetry.space_group_name_H-M   'P 1'
#
loop_
_entity.id
_entity.type
_entity.pdbx_description
1 polymer ?
#
loop_
_entity_poly.entity_id
_entity_poly.type
_entity_poly.pdbx_seq_one_letter_code
_entity_poly.pdbx_strand_id
1 'polypeptide(L)'
;MDTKEWKTALRRWKLYVWTFVKWTVAAAVIGSACGLVGTLFHFGVHEVTAFRGANPWVLYLLPLAGLLIVGLYKLTKTDGLGTDDIIDAVHQGKLLPILLLPAIFFGTILTHLCGGSAGREG
;
A
#
# COMPACT_ATOMS: atom_id res chain seq x y z
N MET A 1 5.22 -51.37 -5.74
CA MET A 1 4.84 -50.04 -6.18
C MET A 1 4.81 -50.04 -7.69
N ASP A 2 3.63 -49.84 -8.24
CA ASP A 2 3.38 -50.01 -9.67
C ASP A 2 3.98 -48.86 -10.47
N THR A 3 4.54 -49.12 -11.65
CA THR A 3 5.16 -48.09 -12.49
C THR A 3 4.22 -46.93 -12.86
N LYS A 4 2.92 -47.15 -12.80
CA LYS A 4 1.88 -46.15 -12.98
C LYS A 4 1.81 -45.18 -11.79
N GLU A 5 1.91 -45.65 -10.57
CA GLU A 5 1.87 -44.84 -9.35
C GLU A 5 3.07 -43.94 -9.27
N TRP A 6 4.27 -44.41 -9.60
CA TRP A 6 5.48 -43.61 -9.65
C TRP A 6 5.39 -42.44 -10.66
N LYS A 7 4.90 -42.69 -11.86
CA LYS A 7 4.71 -41.66 -12.88
C LYS A 7 3.69 -40.61 -12.46
N THR A 8 2.64 -41.02 -11.77
CA THR A 8 1.60 -40.13 -11.26
C THR A 8 2.15 -39.25 -10.11
N ALA A 9 2.94 -39.83 -9.22
CA ALA A 9 3.61 -39.12 -8.14
C ALA A 9 4.59 -38.09 -8.67
N LEU A 10 5.43 -38.45 -9.64
CA LEU A 10 6.37 -37.50 -10.28
C LEU A 10 5.66 -36.34 -10.97
N ARG A 11 4.53 -36.59 -11.62
CA ARG A 11 3.74 -35.56 -12.27
C ARG A 11 3.13 -34.59 -11.25
N ARG A 12 2.66 -35.08 -10.12
CA ARG A 12 2.17 -34.25 -9.00
C ARG A 12 3.30 -33.42 -8.41
N TRP A 13 4.46 -34.01 -8.17
CA TRP A 13 5.64 -33.29 -7.67
C TRP A 13 6.06 -32.15 -8.61
N LYS A 14 6.11 -32.40 -9.91
CA LYS A 14 6.39 -31.34 -10.89
C LYS A 14 5.38 -30.20 -10.84
N LEU A 15 4.10 -30.50 -10.69
CA LEU A 15 3.05 -29.48 -10.58
C LEU A 15 3.19 -28.68 -9.29
N TYR A 16 3.49 -29.31 -8.16
CA TYR A 16 3.72 -28.60 -6.90
C TYR A 16 4.95 -27.69 -6.97
N VAL A 17 6.06 -28.19 -7.48
CA VAL A 17 7.29 -27.39 -7.65
C VAL A 17 7.04 -26.23 -8.60
N TRP A 18 6.38 -26.45 -9.73
CA TRP A 18 6.05 -25.40 -10.69
C TRP A 18 5.15 -24.32 -10.06
N THR A 19 4.12 -24.75 -9.35
CA THR A 19 3.22 -23.82 -8.64
C THR A 19 3.96 -23.04 -7.57
N PHE A 20 4.82 -23.70 -6.79
CA PHE A 20 5.65 -23.03 -5.78
C PHE A 20 6.57 -21.99 -6.40
N VAL A 21 7.31 -22.33 -7.45
CA VAL A 21 8.20 -21.39 -8.17
C VAL A 21 7.41 -20.20 -8.71
N LYS A 22 6.28 -20.45 -9.36
CA LYS A 22 5.41 -19.38 -9.90
C LYS A 22 4.98 -18.39 -8.82
N TRP A 23 4.51 -18.90 -7.69
CA TRP A 23 4.08 -18.04 -6.59
C TRP A 23 5.24 -17.34 -5.90
N THR A 24 6.40 -17.98 -5.79
CA THR A 24 7.61 -17.36 -5.24
C THR A 24 8.07 -16.20 -6.10
N VAL A 25 8.11 -16.37 -7.41
CA VAL A 25 8.46 -15.28 -8.34
C VAL A 25 7.45 -14.14 -8.27
N ALA A 26 6.16 -14.45 -8.28
CA ALA A 26 5.12 -13.43 -8.15
C ALA A 26 5.25 -12.66 -6.82
N ALA A 27 5.46 -13.36 -5.72
CA ALA A 27 5.67 -12.75 -4.40
C ALA A 27 6.93 -11.88 -4.36
N ALA A 28 8.03 -12.30 -5.00
CA ALA A 28 9.26 -11.52 -5.07
C ALA A 28 9.06 -10.22 -5.86
N VAL A 29 8.36 -10.27 -6.99
CA VAL A 29 8.06 -9.06 -7.80
C VAL A 29 7.17 -8.09 -7.05
N ILE A 30 6.07 -8.60 -6.49
CA ILE A 30 5.12 -7.78 -5.72
C ILE A 30 5.81 -7.21 -4.48
N GLY A 31 6.54 -8.03 -3.74
CA GLY A 31 7.27 -7.62 -2.54
C GLY A 31 8.33 -6.56 -2.82
N SER A 32 9.04 -6.67 -3.94
CA SER A 32 10.01 -5.66 -4.36
C SER A 32 9.34 -4.33 -4.71
N ALA A 33 8.23 -4.37 -5.45
CA ALA A 33 7.47 -3.17 -5.79
C ALA A 33 6.91 -2.49 -4.54
N CYS A 34 6.27 -3.25 -3.66
CA CYS A 34 5.74 -2.73 -2.39
C CYS A 34 6.85 -2.22 -1.47
N GLY A 35 7.99 -2.90 -1.41
CA GLY A 35 9.15 -2.48 -0.64
C GLY A 35 9.72 -1.14 -1.13
N LEU A 36 9.77 -0.93 -2.44
CA LEU A 36 10.22 0.33 -3.04
C LEU A 36 9.28 1.49 -2.66
N VAL A 37 7.98 1.30 -2.84
CA VAL A 37 6.97 2.31 -2.46
C VAL A 37 7.01 2.57 -0.96
N GLY A 38 7.11 1.53 -0.12
CA GLY A 38 7.22 1.65 1.32
C GLY A 38 8.47 2.40 1.77
N THR A 39 9.60 2.19 1.10
CA THR A 39 10.85 2.92 1.36
C THR A 39 10.71 4.41 1.02
N LEU A 40 10.15 4.72 -0.15
CA LEU A 40 9.87 6.11 -0.53
C LEU A 40 8.94 6.79 0.47
N PHE A 41 7.90 6.08 0.90
CA PHE A 41 6.97 6.57 1.92
C PHE A 41 7.67 6.84 3.26
N HIS A 42 8.53 5.92 3.71
CA HIS A 42 9.29 6.07 4.93
C HIS A 42 10.20 7.30 4.88
N PHE A 43 10.95 7.48 3.79
CA PHE A 43 11.77 8.66 3.60
C PHE A 43 10.94 9.94 3.57
N GLY A 44 9.82 9.95 2.85
CA GLY A 44 8.92 11.09 2.79
C GLY A 44 8.43 11.52 4.17
N VAL A 45 7.95 10.58 4.97
CA VAL A 45 7.48 10.84 6.35
C VAL A 45 8.63 11.31 7.25
N HIS A 46 9.81 10.70 7.11
CA HIS A 46 11.00 11.08 7.89
C HIS A 46 11.42 12.53 7.61
N GLU A 47 11.55 12.90 6.33
CA GLU A 47 11.95 14.24 5.91
C GLU A 47 10.95 15.32 6.36
N VAL A 48 9.65 15.10 6.16
CA VAL A 48 8.64 16.07 6.58
C VAL A 48 8.55 16.21 8.10
N THR A 49 8.80 15.14 8.84
CA THR A 49 8.84 15.17 10.30
C THR A 49 10.06 15.94 10.81
N ALA A 50 11.22 15.75 10.19
CA ALA A 50 12.44 16.50 10.48
C ALA A 50 12.26 17.99 10.15
N PHE A 51 11.67 18.32 8.99
CA PHE A 51 11.35 19.69 8.59
C PHE A 51 10.42 20.37 9.59
N ARG A 52 9.38 19.68 10.03
CA ARG A 52 8.47 20.19 11.07
C ARG A 52 9.19 20.46 12.37
N GLY A 53 10.11 19.58 12.79
CA GLY A 53 10.92 19.75 14.00
C GLY A 53 11.76 21.02 13.96
N ALA A 54 12.27 21.39 12.78
CA ALA A 54 13.01 22.62 12.56
C ALA A 54 12.11 23.87 12.43
N ASN A 55 10.85 23.69 12.04
CA ASN A 55 9.91 24.78 11.75
C ASN A 55 8.57 24.57 12.47
N PRO A 56 8.47 24.86 13.76
CA PRO A 56 7.25 24.60 14.55
C PRO A 56 6.03 25.41 14.10
N TRP A 57 6.20 26.49 13.34
CA TRP A 57 5.10 27.31 12.79
C TRP A 57 4.25 26.51 11.76
N VAL A 58 4.79 25.44 11.17
CA VAL A 58 4.07 24.56 10.23
C VAL A 58 2.85 23.91 10.88
N LEU A 59 2.85 23.77 12.20
CA LEU A 59 1.71 23.25 12.96
C LEU A 59 0.43 24.09 12.77
N TYR A 60 0.56 25.38 12.61
CA TYR A 60 -0.57 26.29 12.36
C TYR A 60 -1.22 26.10 10.99
N LEU A 61 -0.53 25.41 10.07
CA LEU A 61 -1.05 25.06 8.75
C LEU A 61 -1.91 23.78 8.75
N LEU A 62 -2.07 23.13 9.90
CA LEU A 62 -2.85 21.87 10.00
C LEU A 62 -4.29 22.00 9.45
N PRO A 63 -5.07 23.07 9.72
CA PRO A 63 -6.39 23.23 9.14
C PRO A 63 -6.37 23.36 7.61
N LEU A 64 -5.38 24.05 7.07
CA LEU A 64 -5.20 24.21 5.63
C LEU A 64 -4.82 22.87 4.99
N ALA A 65 -3.94 22.12 5.62
CA ALA A 65 -3.59 20.77 5.18
C ALA A 65 -4.80 19.84 5.16
N GLY A 66 -5.66 19.91 6.16
CA GLY A 66 -6.93 19.15 6.19
C GLY A 66 -7.80 19.47 4.98
N LEU A 67 -7.96 20.73 4.62
CA LEU A 67 -8.69 21.14 3.42
C LEU A 67 -8.05 20.62 2.14
N LEU A 68 -6.72 20.66 2.04
CA LEU A 68 -5.98 20.15 0.88
C LEU A 68 -6.15 18.63 0.75
N ILE A 69 -6.12 17.89 1.86
CA ILE A 69 -6.32 16.43 1.89
C ILE A 69 -7.73 16.09 1.42
N VAL A 70 -8.76 16.78 1.94
CA VAL A 70 -10.14 16.56 1.51
C VAL A 70 -10.29 16.88 0.02
N GLY A 71 -9.67 17.96 -0.45
CA GLY A 71 -9.64 18.32 -1.88
C GLY A 71 -8.97 17.25 -2.72
N LEU A 72 -7.85 16.68 -2.27
CA LEU A 72 -7.13 15.60 -2.93
C LEU A 72 -7.99 14.35 -3.06
N TYR A 73 -8.65 13.93 -1.97
CA TYR A 73 -9.53 12.76 -2.00
C TYR A 73 -10.74 12.95 -2.91
N LYS A 74 -11.33 14.15 -2.93
CA LYS A 74 -12.41 14.48 -3.86
C LYS A 74 -11.96 14.50 -5.31
N LEU A 75 -10.78 15.06 -5.58
CA LEU A 75 -10.22 15.13 -6.94
C LEU A 75 -9.90 13.74 -7.49
N THR A 76 -9.40 12.86 -6.65
CA THR A 76 -9.09 11.46 -7.00
C THR A 76 -10.32 10.56 -6.99
N LYS A 77 -11.49 11.08 -6.59
CA LYS A 77 -12.75 10.31 -6.42
C LYS A 77 -12.59 9.11 -5.48
N THR A 78 -11.76 9.26 -4.48
CA THR A 78 -11.50 8.25 -3.44
C THR A 78 -12.08 8.66 -2.09
N ASP A 79 -12.94 9.68 -2.09
CA ASP A 79 -13.61 10.20 -0.91
C ASP A 79 -14.45 9.13 -0.21
N GLY A 80 -14.26 8.97 1.09
CA GLY A 80 -14.95 7.97 1.89
C GLY A 80 -14.42 6.54 1.78
N LEU A 81 -13.36 6.28 1.01
CA LEU A 81 -12.73 4.96 0.93
C LEU A 81 -11.73 4.77 2.07
N GLY A 82 -11.94 3.74 2.87
CA GLY A 82 -11.06 3.33 3.97
C GLY A 82 -10.51 1.92 3.78
N THR A 83 -9.81 1.44 4.80
CA THR A 83 -9.23 0.09 4.81
C THR A 83 -10.30 -0.99 4.67
N ASP A 84 -11.48 -0.80 5.27
CA ASP A 84 -12.59 -1.75 5.18
C ASP A 84 -13.10 -1.89 3.74
N ASP A 85 -13.17 -0.79 3.00
CA ASP A 85 -13.57 -0.81 1.59
C ASP A 85 -12.57 -1.57 0.71
N ILE A 86 -11.27 -1.49 1.06
CA ILE A 86 -10.22 -2.26 0.39
C ILE A 86 -10.41 -3.76 0.64
N ILE A 87 -10.67 -4.15 1.89
CA ILE A 87 -10.92 -5.54 2.28
C ILE A 87 -12.16 -6.07 1.55
N ASP A 88 -13.24 -5.30 1.57
CA ASP A 88 -14.50 -5.67 0.89
C ASP A 88 -14.31 -5.78 -0.63
N ALA A 89 -13.55 -4.89 -1.24
CA ALA A 89 -13.26 -4.94 -2.66
C ALA A 89 -12.48 -6.21 -3.05
N VAL A 90 -11.52 -6.64 -2.21
CA VAL A 90 -10.78 -7.88 -2.42
C VAL A 90 -11.71 -9.09 -2.33
N HIS A 91 -12.61 -9.13 -1.33
CA HIS A 91 -13.55 -10.23 -1.17
C HIS A 91 -14.60 -10.29 -2.28
N GLN A 92 -15.07 -9.15 -2.75
CA GLN A 92 -16.09 -9.05 -3.80
C GLN A 92 -15.53 -9.02 -5.22
N GLY A 93 -14.19 -9.03 -5.37
CA GLY A 93 -13.53 -8.92 -6.68
C GLY A 93 -13.76 -7.58 -7.38
N LYS A 94 -14.04 -6.52 -6.63
CA LYS A 94 -14.22 -5.17 -7.18
C LYS A 94 -12.87 -4.52 -7.44
N LEU A 95 -12.80 -3.76 -8.53
CA LEU A 95 -11.61 -2.97 -8.85
C LEU A 95 -11.58 -1.71 -7.95
N LEU A 96 -10.46 -1.53 -7.25
CA LEU A 96 -10.19 -0.31 -6.52
C LEU A 96 -9.65 0.78 -7.46
N PRO A 97 -9.98 2.06 -7.22
CA PRO A 97 -9.36 3.15 -7.97
C PRO A 97 -7.84 3.16 -7.74
N ILE A 98 -7.07 3.09 -8.81
CA ILE A 98 -5.61 3.09 -8.71
C ILE A 98 -5.08 4.41 -8.13
N LEU A 99 -5.86 5.49 -8.25
CA LEU A 99 -5.58 6.80 -7.67
C LEU A 99 -5.66 6.83 -6.14
N LEU A 100 -6.21 5.79 -5.51
CA LEU A 100 -6.24 5.65 -4.06
C LEU A 100 -4.83 5.56 -3.47
N LEU A 101 -3.90 4.87 -4.13
CA LEU A 101 -2.51 4.74 -3.69
C LEU A 101 -1.80 6.09 -3.55
N PRO A 102 -1.72 6.95 -4.60
CA PRO A 102 -1.12 8.27 -4.45
C PRO A 102 -1.90 9.17 -3.50
N ALA A 103 -3.23 9.05 -3.43
CA ALA A 103 -4.03 9.84 -2.50
C ALA A 103 -3.66 9.56 -1.03
N ILE A 104 -3.56 8.28 -0.65
CA ILE A 104 -3.10 7.88 0.69
C ILE A 104 -1.67 8.33 0.94
N PHE A 105 -0.78 8.14 -0.04
CA PHE A 105 0.63 8.50 0.07
C PHE A 105 0.81 10.00 0.38
N PHE A 106 0.26 10.86 -0.45
CA PHE A 106 0.37 12.31 -0.28
C PHE A 106 -0.44 12.83 0.90
N GLY A 107 -1.64 12.27 1.14
CA GLY A 107 -2.46 12.62 2.29
C GLY A 107 -1.75 12.35 3.62
N THR A 108 -1.09 11.20 3.75
CA THR A 108 -0.35 10.84 4.96
C THR A 108 0.89 11.72 5.15
N ILE A 109 1.66 11.97 4.09
CA ILE A 109 2.83 12.87 4.16
C ILE A 109 2.40 14.27 4.58
N LEU A 110 1.33 14.80 3.99
CA LEU A 110 0.82 16.15 4.31
C LEU A 110 0.33 16.24 5.76
N THR A 111 -0.36 15.20 6.24
CA THR A 111 -0.79 15.12 7.65
C THR A 111 0.41 15.15 8.60
N HIS A 112 1.46 14.38 8.32
CA HIS A 112 2.66 14.34 9.15
C HIS A 112 3.45 15.66 9.08
N LEU A 113 3.50 16.31 7.91
CA LEU A 113 4.13 17.61 7.75
C LEU A 113 3.52 18.65 8.70
N CYS A 114 2.20 18.70 8.79
CA CYS A 114 1.48 19.65 9.62
C CYS A 114 1.31 19.21 11.09
N GLY A 115 1.88 18.09 11.49
CA GLY A 115 1.88 17.62 12.88
C GLY A 115 0.68 16.77 13.27
N GLY A 116 -0.13 16.34 12.33
CA GLY A 116 -1.15 15.34 12.60
C GLY A 116 -0.55 14.02 13.05
N SER A 117 -1.17 13.35 14.03
CA SER A 117 -0.74 12.06 14.57
C SER A 117 -1.57 10.90 14.02
N ALA A 118 -2.08 11.04 12.79
CA ALA A 118 -2.78 9.94 12.14
C ALA A 118 -1.87 8.73 11.96
N GLY A 119 -2.41 7.54 12.21
CA GLY A 119 -1.68 6.29 12.00
C GLY A 119 -1.25 6.13 10.54
N ARG A 120 -0.28 5.24 10.32
CA ARG A 120 0.24 4.94 8.99
C ARG A 120 -0.60 3.90 8.25
N GLU A 121 -1.62 3.38 8.91
CA GLU A 121 -2.45 2.27 8.44
C GLU A 121 -3.67 2.70 7.63
N GLY A 122 -3.97 3.98 7.59
CA GLY A 122 -5.20 4.50 6.97
C GLY A 122 -5.08 5.05 5.59
#